data_e9c294d654ac4afa921cb91d781c9db7
#
_entry.id   e9c294d654ac4afa921cb91d781c9db7
#
_cell.length_a   1.000
_cell.length_b   1.000
_cell.length_c   1.000
_cell.angle_alpha   90.00
_cell.angle_beta   90.00
_cell.angle_gamma   90.00
#
_symmetry.space_group_name_H-M   'P 1'
#
loop_
_entity.id
_entity.type
_entity.pdbx_description
1 polymer ?
#
loop_
_entity_poly.entity_id
_entity_poly.type
_entity_poly.pdbx_seq_one_letter_code
_entity_poly.pdbx_strand_id
1 'polypeptide(L)'
;MFERRSLKLPITLGVTMIVLLVLVIVGWVLLAVFGALRAAEHAPLYWTLLSVGTIVLTLILAGVIAYLVMSIRAINLNRRQSNFLDSVTHELKSPIASLKLSLQTMNRHPVSPEQAATFHKFMLEDLERLDHLITHLLAAGQMAKKDTLGDNSTFDLQTLLQQVALVASQRYGIDPGCIQSDTEACWVTTKMVDVELIVRNIVDNALKYGGNPPEVEIWLRANVNGKILLSVGDNGRGIPADMRRKIFQRFVRLGSELTREKSGTGLGLYIVRTLVRRLGGQISVHDCETGVGTQFQIELPGKLRAEQISSTISCDPTETPESKTSDGNTE
;
A
#
# COMPACT_ATOMS: atom_id res chain seq x y z
N MET A 1 -28.65 2.52 -3.70
CA MET A 1 -28.84 2.87 -2.28
C MET A 1 -28.50 1.63 -1.47
N PHE A 2 -27.21 1.40 -1.17
CA PHE A 2 -26.76 0.23 -0.39
C PHE A 2 -27.00 0.51 1.09
N GLU A 3 -27.91 -0.24 1.69
CA GLU A 3 -28.23 -0.18 3.12
C GLU A 3 -26.94 -0.38 3.93
N ARG A 4 -26.52 0.63 4.68
CA ARG A 4 -25.40 0.54 5.63
C ARG A 4 -25.80 -0.45 6.74
N ARG A 5 -25.59 -1.75 6.52
CA ARG A 5 -25.81 -2.77 7.54
C ARG A 5 -25.04 -2.40 8.79
N SER A 6 -25.77 -2.06 9.83
CA SER A 6 -25.19 -1.65 11.11
C SER A 6 -24.47 -2.84 11.73
N LEU A 7 -23.21 -2.65 12.16
CA LEU A 7 -22.44 -3.65 12.92
C LEU A 7 -23.08 -3.99 14.26
N LYS A 8 -24.01 -3.15 14.73
CA LYS A 8 -24.63 -3.31 16.05
C LYS A 8 -25.38 -4.64 16.18
N LEU A 9 -26.19 -5.00 15.18
CA LEU A 9 -27.02 -6.21 15.24
C LEU A 9 -26.20 -7.52 15.31
N PRO A 10 -25.21 -7.80 14.42
CA PRO A 10 -24.42 -9.02 14.53
C PRO A 10 -23.56 -9.08 15.79
N ILE A 11 -23.06 -7.93 16.26
CA ILE A 11 -22.26 -7.88 17.49
C ILE A 11 -23.13 -8.14 18.71
N THR A 12 -24.28 -7.47 18.84
CA THR A 12 -25.19 -7.68 19.97
C THR A 12 -25.70 -9.12 20.02
N LEU A 13 -26.08 -9.68 18.87
CA LEU A 13 -26.55 -11.05 18.79
C LEU A 13 -25.47 -12.06 19.15
N GLY A 14 -24.24 -11.86 18.66
CA GLY A 14 -23.07 -12.69 18.96
C GLY A 14 -22.68 -12.62 20.44
N VAL A 15 -22.66 -11.43 21.03
CA VAL A 15 -22.36 -11.24 22.47
C VAL A 15 -23.45 -11.90 23.32
N THR A 16 -24.72 -11.73 22.97
CA THR A 16 -25.85 -12.36 23.69
C THR A 16 -25.75 -13.88 23.63
N MET A 17 -25.41 -14.46 22.47
CA MET A 17 -25.19 -15.91 22.32
C MET A 17 -24.05 -16.41 23.20
N ILE A 18 -22.91 -15.67 23.23
CA ILE A 18 -21.75 -16.04 24.07
C ILE A 18 -22.14 -16.02 25.55
N VAL A 19 -22.81 -14.95 26.01
CA VAL A 19 -23.26 -14.85 27.41
C VAL A 19 -24.22 -15.99 27.79
N LEU A 20 -25.19 -16.29 26.92
CA LEU A 20 -26.14 -17.37 27.15
C LEU A 20 -25.43 -18.73 27.21
N LEU A 21 -24.44 -18.97 26.31
CA LEU A 21 -23.69 -20.23 26.28
C LEU A 21 -22.81 -20.39 27.52
N VAL A 22 -22.19 -19.31 28.00
CA VAL A 22 -21.44 -19.31 29.27
C VAL A 22 -22.33 -19.65 30.47
N LEU A 23 -23.54 -19.09 30.54
CA LEU A 23 -24.52 -19.43 31.58
C LEU A 23 -24.92 -20.90 31.50
N VAL A 24 -25.12 -21.47 30.31
CA VAL A 24 -25.41 -22.89 30.13
C VAL A 24 -24.26 -23.77 30.60
N ILE A 25 -22.99 -23.40 30.27
CA ILE A 25 -21.80 -24.13 30.75
C ILE A 25 -21.71 -24.11 32.27
N VAL A 26 -21.91 -22.96 32.91
CA VAL A 26 -21.89 -22.84 34.37
C VAL A 26 -23.02 -23.68 35.00
N GLY A 27 -24.22 -23.57 34.47
CA GLY A 27 -25.37 -24.37 34.92
C GLY A 27 -25.14 -25.88 34.79
N TRP A 28 -24.57 -26.32 33.66
CA TRP A 28 -24.20 -27.71 33.41
C TRP A 28 -23.20 -28.24 34.42
N VAL A 29 -22.11 -27.47 34.68
CA VAL A 29 -21.07 -27.83 35.65
C VAL A 29 -21.65 -27.96 37.04
N LEU A 30 -22.47 -26.97 37.49
CA LEU A 30 -23.11 -26.99 38.80
C LEU A 30 -24.04 -28.18 38.96
N LEU A 31 -24.87 -28.47 37.96
CA LEU A 31 -25.82 -29.59 37.97
C LEU A 31 -25.09 -30.93 38.07
N ALA A 32 -24.02 -31.12 37.27
CA ALA A 32 -23.24 -32.36 37.23
C ALA A 32 -22.48 -32.59 38.54
N VAL A 33 -21.85 -31.54 39.10
CA VAL A 33 -21.14 -31.63 40.40
C VAL A 33 -22.11 -31.92 41.53
N PHE A 34 -23.26 -31.24 41.58
CA PHE A 34 -24.31 -31.48 42.61
C PHE A 34 -24.88 -32.88 42.50
N GLY A 35 -25.11 -33.38 41.27
CA GLY A 35 -25.57 -34.75 41.03
C GLY A 35 -24.55 -35.81 41.51
N ALA A 36 -23.25 -35.62 41.22
CA ALA A 36 -22.19 -36.51 41.66
C ALA A 36 -22.04 -36.58 43.19
N LEU A 37 -22.26 -35.45 43.90
CA LEU A 37 -22.20 -35.38 45.36
C LEU A 37 -23.37 -36.06 46.04
N ARG A 38 -24.59 -36.06 45.44
CA ARG A 38 -25.77 -36.68 46.01
C ARG A 38 -25.94 -38.16 45.74
N ALA A 39 -25.47 -38.66 44.60
CA ALA A 39 -25.63 -40.02 44.14
C ALA A 39 -24.29 -40.75 44.09
N ALA A 40 -23.73 -41.10 45.25
CA ALA A 40 -22.40 -41.73 45.37
C ALA A 40 -22.24 -43.01 44.55
N GLU A 41 -23.28 -43.83 44.42
CA GLU A 41 -23.29 -45.06 43.66
C GLU A 41 -23.14 -44.83 42.13
N HIS A 42 -23.55 -43.67 41.61
CA HIS A 42 -23.47 -43.29 40.21
C HIS A 42 -22.45 -42.20 39.91
N ALA A 43 -21.59 -41.89 40.87
CA ALA A 43 -20.58 -40.83 40.72
C ALA A 43 -19.72 -40.97 39.44
N PRO A 44 -19.23 -42.16 39.01
CA PRO A 44 -18.46 -42.28 37.77
C PRO A 44 -19.24 -41.83 36.52
N LEU A 45 -20.53 -42.08 36.46
CA LEU A 45 -21.38 -41.67 35.32
C LEU A 45 -21.49 -40.14 35.25
N TYR A 46 -21.68 -39.47 36.40
CA TYR A 46 -21.74 -37.99 36.44
C TYR A 46 -20.41 -37.35 36.02
N TRP A 47 -19.26 -37.92 36.44
CA TRP A 47 -17.93 -37.42 36.01
C TRP A 47 -17.67 -37.60 34.51
N THR A 48 -18.09 -38.72 33.91
CA THR A 48 -17.98 -38.90 32.45
C THR A 48 -18.90 -37.97 31.69
N LEU A 49 -20.14 -37.79 32.12
CA LEU A 49 -21.08 -36.82 31.55
C LEU A 49 -20.54 -35.38 31.66
N LEU A 50 -19.98 -35.00 32.82
CA LEU A 50 -19.38 -33.70 33.04
C LEU A 50 -18.24 -33.43 32.05
N SER A 51 -17.31 -34.38 31.92
CA SER A 51 -16.16 -34.20 31.03
C SER A 51 -16.57 -34.09 29.56
N VAL A 52 -17.39 -35.00 29.08
CA VAL A 52 -17.88 -35.00 27.67
C VAL A 52 -18.73 -33.75 27.39
N GLY A 53 -19.68 -33.43 28.27
CA GLY A 53 -20.55 -32.26 28.10
C GLY A 53 -19.74 -30.94 28.12
N THR A 54 -18.78 -30.82 29.03
CA THR A 54 -17.94 -29.61 29.10
C THR A 54 -17.07 -29.45 27.85
N ILE A 55 -16.49 -30.55 27.34
CA ILE A 55 -15.72 -30.51 26.08
C ILE A 55 -16.60 -30.06 24.93
N VAL A 56 -17.77 -30.66 24.75
CA VAL A 56 -18.70 -30.31 23.66
C VAL A 56 -19.13 -28.85 23.76
N LEU A 57 -19.52 -28.37 24.92
CA LEU A 57 -19.93 -26.98 25.13
C LEU A 57 -18.79 -25.99 24.87
N THR A 58 -17.56 -26.34 25.28
CA THR A 58 -16.37 -25.52 25.01
C THR A 58 -16.06 -25.46 23.51
N LEU A 59 -16.20 -26.55 22.78
CA LEU A 59 -16.04 -26.55 21.31
C LEU A 59 -17.11 -25.70 20.62
N ILE A 60 -18.36 -25.76 21.08
CA ILE A 60 -19.42 -24.89 20.55
C ILE A 60 -19.11 -23.42 20.83
N LEU A 61 -18.65 -23.08 22.04
CA LEU A 61 -18.26 -21.71 22.41
C LEU A 61 -17.12 -21.21 21.49
N ALA A 62 -16.09 -22.02 21.29
CA ALA A 62 -14.98 -21.69 20.37
C ALA A 62 -15.48 -21.46 18.94
N GLY A 63 -16.40 -22.29 18.46
CA GLY A 63 -17.05 -22.14 17.15
C GLY A 63 -17.83 -20.83 17.02
N VAL A 64 -18.61 -20.47 18.01
CA VAL A 64 -19.36 -19.20 18.03
C VAL A 64 -18.43 -17.99 18.02
N ILE A 65 -17.35 -18.00 18.82
CA ILE A 65 -16.34 -16.93 18.85
C ILE A 65 -15.66 -16.81 17.48
N ALA A 66 -15.24 -17.94 16.90
CA ALA A 66 -14.61 -17.97 15.58
C ALA A 66 -15.53 -17.39 14.50
N TYR A 67 -16.80 -17.81 14.49
CA TYR A 67 -17.83 -17.31 13.59
C TYR A 67 -18.03 -15.79 13.75
N LEU A 68 -18.12 -15.28 14.98
CA LEU A 68 -18.27 -13.85 15.25
C LEU A 68 -17.07 -13.04 14.72
N VAL A 69 -15.86 -13.51 14.98
CA VAL A 69 -14.63 -12.87 14.47
C VAL A 69 -14.62 -12.84 12.94
N MET A 70 -14.95 -13.96 12.29
CA MET A 70 -15.02 -14.04 10.82
C MET A 70 -16.11 -13.10 10.26
N SER A 71 -17.28 -13.05 10.88
CA SER A 71 -18.39 -12.18 10.48
C SER A 71 -18.00 -10.69 10.58
N ILE A 72 -17.37 -10.27 11.69
CA ILE A 72 -16.88 -8.90 11.85
C ILE A 72 -15.83 -8.54 10.79
N ARG A 73 -14.89 -9.46 10.49
CA ARG A 73 -13.89 -9.26 9.45
C ARG A 73 -14.53 -9.11 8.07
N ALA A 74 -15.51 -9.96 7.74
CA ALA A 74 -16.22 -9.91 6.46
C ALA A 74 -16.99 -8.59 6.28
N ILE A 75 -17.71 -8.14 7.33
CA ILE A 75 -18.44 -6.87 7.29
C ILE A 75 -17.48 -5.67 7.14
N ASN A 76 -16.35 -5.67 7.86
CA ASN A 76 -15.36 -4.61 7.75
C ASN A 76 -14.71 -4.58 6.36
N LEU A 77 -14.46 -5.73 5.75
CA LEU A 77 -13.95 -5.82 4.38
C LEU A 77 -14.97 -5.26 3.39
N ASN A 78 -16.22 -5.67 3.49
CA ASN A 78 -17.30 -5.20 2.62
C ASN A 78 -17.51 -3.67 2.73
N ARG A 79 -17.47 -3.13 3.95
CA ARG A 79 -17.53 -1.66 4.16
C ARG A 79 -16.37 -0.92 3.50
N ARG A 80 -15.14 -1.45 3.64
CA ARG A 80 -13.97 -0.84 2.99
C ARG A 80 -14.11 -0.87 1.47
N GLN A 81 -14.63 -1.96 0.92
CA GLN A 81 -14.89 -2.10 -0.51
C GLN A 81 -15.97 -1.13 -0.99
N SER A 82 -17.07 -0.96 -0.23
CA SER A 82 -18.11 0.02 -0.55
C SER A 82 -17.57 1.45 -0.53
N ASN A 83 -16.87 1.83 0.55
CA ASN A 83 -16.28 3.15 0.68
C ASN A 83 -15.24 3.45 -0.43
N PHE A 84 -14.54 2.41 -0.89
CA PHE A 84 -13.64 2.52 -2.04
C PHE A 84 -14.41 2.83 -3.33
N LEU A 85 -15.48 2.08 -3.63
CA LEU A 85 -16.31 2.33 -4.82
C LEU A 85 -16.90 3.74 -4.82
N ASP A 86 -17.39 4.18 -3.65
CA ASP A 86 -17.91 5.55 -3.47
C ASP A 86 -16.81 6.59 -3.70
N SER A 87 -15.61 6.37 -3.15
CA SER A 87 -14.45 7.25 -3.32
C SER A 87 -13.99 7.32 -4.78
N VAL A 88 -13.85 6.16 -5.45
CA VAL A 88 -13.46 6.08 -6.88
C VAL A 88 -14.49 6.80 -7.74
N THR A 89 -15.77 6.53 -7.49
CA THR A 89 -16.86 7.18 -8.25
C THR A 89 -16.81 8.70 -8.09
N HIS A 90 -16.58 9.18 -6.89
CA HIS A 90 -16.47 10.62 -6.62
C HIS A 90 -15.23 11.23 -7.27
N GLU A 91 -14.06 10.54 -7.19
CA GLU A 91 -12.81 11.01 -7.77
C GLU A 91 -12.79 10.96 -9.31
N LEU A 92 -13.58 10.07 -9.93
CA LEU A 92 -13.82 10.08 -11.39
C LEU A 92 -14.80 11.17 -11.80
N LYS A 93 -15.88 11.39 -11.03
CA LYS A 93 -16.94 12.33 -11.38
C LYS A 93 -16.46 13.79 -11.37
N SER A 94 -15.55 14.15 -10.47
CA SER A 94 -15.03 15.52 -10.34
C SER A 94 -14.30 15.99 -11.61
N PRO A 95 -13.24 15.33 -12.11
CA PRO A 95 -12.54 15.76 -13.33
C PRO A 95 -13.44 15.66 -14.57
N ILE A 96 -14.33 14.67 -14.66
CA ILE A 96 -15.29 14.59 -15.76
C ILE A 96 -16.23 15.80 -15.77
N ALA A 97 -16.70 16.25 -14.61
CA ALA A 97 -17.55 17.43 -14.50
C ALA A 97 -16.79 18.72 -14.88
N SER A 98 -15.53 18.85 -14.46
CA SER A 98 -14.64 19.96 -14.81
C SER A 98 -14.37 20.02 -16.31
N LEU A 99 -13.98 18.89 -16.93
CA LEU A 99 -13.82 18.76 -18.39
C LEU A 99 -15.08 19.18 -19.15
N LYS A 100 -16.25 18.66 -18.70
CA LYS A 100 -17.54 18.98 -19.32
C LYS A 100 -17.85 20.47 -19.22
N LEU A 101 -17.60 21.08 -18.06
CA LEU A 101 -17.83 22.51 -17.84
C LEU A 101 -16.92 23.36 -18.75
N SER A 102 -15.63 23.05 -18.81
CA SER A 102 -14.65 23.74 -19.65
C SER A 102 -15.07 23.70 -21.12
N LEU A 103 -15.40 22.49 -21.63
CA LEU A 103 -15.89 22.32 -23.00
C LEU A 103 -17.20 23.05 -23.27
N GLN A 104 -18.16 23.02 -22.33
CA GLN A 104 -19.43 23.72 -22.47
C GLN A 104 -19.23 25.25 -22.46
N THR A 105 -18.32 25.77 -21.65
CA THR A 105 -18.01 27.19 -21.59
C THR A 105 -17.40 27.66 -22.91
N MET A 106 -16.40 26.94 -23.43
CA MET A 106 -15.75 27.24 -24.70
C MET A 106 -16.70 27.19 -25.90
N ASN A 107 -17.69 26.28 -25.85
CA ASN A 107 -18.65 26.12 -26.96
C ASN A 107 -19.81 27.14 -26.90
N ARG A 108 -20.14 27.67 -25.72
CA ARG A 108 -21.29 28.59 -25.55
C ARG A 108 -20.91 30.07 -25.55
N HIS A 109 -19.67 30.38 -25.23
CA HIS A 109 -19.19 31.74 -25.10
C HIS A 109 -17.93 31.98 -25.94
N PRO A 110 -17.82 33.11 -26.62
CA PRO A 110 -16.55 33.49 -27.25
C PRO A 110 -15.52 33.70 -26.17
N VAL A 111 -14.47 32.90 -26.21
CA VAL A 111 -13.32 32.96 -25.26
C VAL A 111 -12.11 33.58 -25.93
N SER A 112 -11.33 34.38 -25.19
CA SER A 112 -10.07 34.90 -25.74
C SER A 112 -9.06 33.77 -25.95
N PRO A 113 -8.04 33.94 -26.81
CA PRO A 113 -6.98 32.93 -27.00
C PRO A 113 -6.29 32.54 -25.67
N GLU A 114 -6.10 33.48 -24.76
CA GLU A 114 -5.48 33.24 -23.43
C GLU A 114 -6.39 32.42 -22.52
N GLN A 115 -7.70 32.72 -22.53
CA GLN A 115 -8.70 31.93 -21.78
C GLN A 115 -8.80 30.51 -22.36
N ALA A 116 -8.79 30.37 -23.69
CA ALA A 116 -8.79 29.06 -24.33
C ALA A 116 -7.56 28.22 -23.95
N ALA A 117 -6.37 28.81 -23.94
CA ALA A 117 -5.15 28.15 -23.50
C ALA A 117 -5.24 27.70 -22.02
N THR A 118 -5.85 28.51 -21.17
CA THR A 118 -6.07 28.17 -19.75
C THR A 118 -7.05 26.99 -19.60
N PHE A 119 -8.18 27.01 -20.34
CA PHE A 119 -9.10 25.86 -20.34
C PHE A 119 -8.46 24.59 -20.88
N HIS A 120 -7.66 24.66 -21.95
CA HIS A 120 -6.93 23.50 -22.45
C HIS A 120 -5.97 22.94 -21.40
N LYS A 121 -5.24 23.79 -20.69
CA LYS A 121 -4.35 23.38 -19.60
C LYS A 121 -5.12 22.64 -18.51
N PHE A 122 -6.22 23.17 -18.01
CA PHE A 122 -7.04 22.50 -17.00
C PHE A 122 -7.60 21.17 -17.47
N MET A 123 -8.03 21.10 -18.76
CA MET A 123 -8.52 19.84 -19.33
C MET A 123 -7.43 18.78 -19.42
N LEU A 124 -6.18 19.15 -19.75
CA LEU A 124 -5.05 18.23 -19.76
C LEU A 124 -4.71 17.73 -18.35
N GLU A 125 -4.70 18.62 -17.35
CA GLU A 125 -4.48 18.26 -15.93
C GLU A 125 -5.56 17.28 -15.44
N ASP A 126 -6.82 17.49 -15.79
CA ASP A 126 -7.92 16.60 -15.43
C ASP A 126 -7.81 15.21 -16.12
N LEU A 127 -7.37 15.18 -17.40
CA LEU A 127 -7.10 13.93 -18.12
C LEU A 127 -5.95 13.13 -17.49
N GLU A 128 -4.84 13.79 -17.16
CA GLU A 128 -3.72 13.16 -16.47
C GLU A 128 -4.14 12.59 -15.11
N ARG A 129 -5.01 13.31 -14.38
CA ARG A 129 -5.56 12.84 -13.12
C ARG A 129 -6.43 11.59 -13.30
N LEU A 130 -7.23 11.52 -14.35
CA LEU A 130 -8.03 10.34 -14.68
C LEU A 130 -7.15 9.15 -15.06
N ASP A 131 -6.13 9.37 -15.89
CA ASP A 131 -5.18 8.32 -16.29
C ASP A 131 -4.46 7.72 -15.09
N HIS A 132 -4.00 8.57 -14.17
CA HIS A 132 -3.39 8.16 -12.91
C HIS A 132 -4.35 7.31 -12.04
N LEU A 133 -5.63 7.69 -11.94
CA LEU A 133 -6.64 6.92 -11.22
C LEU A 133 -6.85 5.54 -11.87
N ILE A 134 -6.96 5.48 -13.19
CA ILE A 134 -7.13 4.23 -13.96
C ILE A 134 -5.92 3.32 -13.76
N THR A 135 -4.71 3.86 -13.86
CA THR A 135 -3.46 3.12 -13.64
C THR A 135 -3.42 2.51 -12.25
N HIS A 136 -3.80 3.26 -11.20
CA HIS A 136 -3.89 2.74 -9.84
C HIS A 136 -4.93 1.62 -9.69
N LEU A 137 -6.10 1.75 -10.33
CA LEU A 137 -7.14 0.72 -10.30
C LEU A 137 -6.69 -0.57 -11.00
N LEU A 138 -6.07 -0.44 -12.17
CA LEU A 138 -5.52 -1.57 -12.94
C LEU A 138 -4.39 -2.25 -12.17
N ALA A 139 -3.44 -1.49 -11.63
CA ALA A 139 -2.36 -2.03 -10.80
C ALA A 139 -2.91 -2.81 -9.61
N ALA A 140 -3.89 -2.27 -8.89
CA ALA A 140 -4.52 -2.96 -7.75
C ALA A 140 -5.28 -4.23 -8.17
N GLY A 141 -5.88 -4.25 -9.36
CA GLY A 141 -6.57 -5.42 -9.94
C GLY A 141 -5.60 -6.50 -10.43
N GLN A 142 -4.53 -6.09 -11.12
CA GLN A 142 -3.54 -7.03 -11.68
C GLN A 142 -2.63 -7.66 -10.61
N MET A 143 -2.45 -7.02 -9.46
CA MET A 143 -1.68 -7.58 -8.33
C MET A 143 -2.27 -8.88 -7.79
N ALA A 144 -3.51 -9.23 -8.12
CA ALA A 144 -4.10 -10.54 -7.84
C ALA A 144 -3.62 -11.63 -8.82
N LYS A 145 -3.03 -11.28 -9.97
CA LYS A 145 -2.47 -12.19 -10.97
C LYS A 145 -0.95 -12.16 -10.90
N LYS A 146 -0.32 -13.33 -10.91
CA LYS A 146 1.12 -13.53 -10.69
C LYS A 146 2.01 -13.06 -11.86
N ASP A 147 1.45 -12.80 -13.03
CA ASP A 147 2.18 -12.49 -14.27
C ASP A 147 1.86 -11.06 -14.73
N THR A 148 2.74 -10.13 -14.47
CA THR A 148 2.80 -8.86 -15.19
C THR A 148 3.90 -8.95 -16.24
N LEU A 149 3.49 -8.89 -17.51
CA LEU A 149 4.35 -8.78 -18.67
C LEU A 149 5.20 -7.50 -18.57
N GLY A 150 6.50 -7.64 -18.74
CA GLY A 150 7.46 -6.55 -18.80
C GLY A 150 8.86 -7.06 -18.52
N ASP A 151 9.83 -6.64 -19.34
CA ASP A 151 11.23 -7.04 -19.19
C ASP A 151 11.92 -6.28 -18.07
N ASN A 152 12.85 -6.93 -17.38
CA ASN A 152 13.72 -6.27 -16.43
C ASN A 152 14.70 -5.39 -17.20
N SER A 153 14.87 -4.16 -16.76
CA SER A 153 15.86 -3.22 -17.26
C SER A 153 16.76 -2.75 -16.12
N THR A 154 17.99 -2.41 -16.45
CA THR A 154 18.92 -1.79 -15.50
C THR A 154 18.87 -0.29 -15.70
N PHE A 155 18.56 0.47 -14.66
CA PHE A 155 18.42 1.92 -14.70
C PHE A 155 18.94 2.57 -13.41
N ASP A 156 19.25 3.86 -13.51
CA ASP A 156 19.68 4.67 -12.38
C ASP A 156 18.45 5.17 -11.60
N LEU A 157 18.35 4.74 -10.35
CA LEU A 157 17.24 5.12 -9.47
C LEU A 157 17.31 6.60 -9.07
N GLN A 158 18.50 7.21 -9.00
CA GLN A 158 18.66 8.64 -8.71
C GLN A 158 18.00 9.49 -9.80
N THR A 159 18.25 9.18 -11.05
CA THR A 159 17.65 9.89 -12.20
C THR A 159 16.12 9.77 -12.19
N LEU A 160 15.61 8.56 -11.90
CA LEU A 160 14.16 8.33 -11.80
C LEU A 160 13.52 9.15 -10.65
N LEU A 161 14.15 9.19 -9.47
CA LEU A 161 13.70 9.98 -8.34
C LEU A 161 13.61 11.48 -8.66
N GLN A 162 14.63 12.03 -9.29
CA GLN A 162 14.67 13.43 -9.70
C GLN A 162 13.55 13.77 -10.70
N GLN A 163 13.32 12.90 -11.69
CA GLN A 163 12.22 13.07 -12.65
C GLN A 163 10.85 13.04 -11.96
N VAL A 164 10.61 12.06 -11.08
CA VAL A 164 9.35 11.95 -10.34
C VAL A 164 9.14 13.15 -9.42
N ALA A 165 10.17 13.60 -8.71
CA ALA A 165 10.09 14.77 -7.83
C ALA A 165 9.75 16.05 -8.61
N LEU A 166 10.38 16.27 -9.77
CA LEU A 166 10.11 17.41 -10.64
C LEU A 166 8.67 17.40 -11.16
N VAL A 167 8.19 16.26 -11.67
CA VAL A 167 6.81 16.13 -12.16
C VAL A 167 5.80 16.33 -11.04
N ALA A 168 6.10 15.81 -9.84
CA ALA A 168 5.24 15.97 -8.67
C ALA A 168 5.16 17.45 -8.23
N SER A 169 6.30 18.16 -8.12
CA SER A 169 6.30 19.58 -7.75
C SER A 169 5.49 20.45 -8.73
N GLN A 170 5.62 20.20 -10.02
CA GLN A 170 4.84 20.89 -11.06
C GLN A 170 3.34 20.61 -10.91
N ARG A 171 2.94 19.36 -10.69
CA ARG A 171 1.53 18.95 -10.52
C ARG A 171 0.88 19.61 -9.31
N TYR A 172 1.59 19.71 -8.20
CA TYR A 172 1.07 20.31 -6.97
C TYR A 172 1.24 21.84 -6.94
N GLY A 173 1.91 22.44 -7.95
CA GLY A 173 2.21 23.88 -8.00
C GLY A 173 3.10 24.34 -6.84
N ILE A 174 4.01 23.46 -6.40
CA ILE A 174 4.90 23.67 -5.24
C ILE A 174 6.29 24.05 -5.76
N ASP A 175 6.98 24.94 -5.05
CA ASP A 175 8.36 25.28 -5.34
C ASP A 175 9.22 23.99 -5.29
N PRO A 176 10.00 23.65 -6.33
CA PRO A 176 10.93 22.53 -6.32
C PRO A 176 11.86 22.52 -5.10
N GLY A 177 12.18 23.68 -4.53
CA GLY A 177 13.00 23.83 -3.32
C GLY A 177 12.38 23.18 -2.06
N CYS A 178 11.07 22.92 -2.06
CA CYS A 178 10.39 22.20 -0.97
C CYS A 178 10.71 20.69 -0.97
N ILE A 179 11.33 20.16 -2.04
CA ILE A 179 11.78 18.77 -2.11
C ILE A 179 13.30 18.75 -2.05
N GLN A 180 13.82 18.45 -0.87
CA GLN A 180 15.26 18.27 -0.67
C GLN A 180 15.65 16.84 -1.00
N SER A 181 16.68 16.65 -1.81
CA SER A 181 17.16 15.32 -2.21
C SER A 181 18.64 15.16 -1.93
N ASP A 182 18.98 14.19 -1.10
CA ASP A 182 20.36 13.75 -0.86
C ASP A 182 20.47 12.29 -1.34
N THR A 183 20.94 12.13 -2.58
CA THR A 183 20.85 10.86 -3.30
C THR A 183 22.19 10.44 -3.89
N GLU A 184 22.55 9.17 -3.76
CA GLU A 184 23.67 8.51 -4.40
C GLU A 184 23.22 7.83 -5.69
N ALA A 185 24.11 7.75 -6.70
CA ALA A 185 23.86 7.02 -7.94
C ALA A 185 23.75 5.52 -7.66
N CYS A 186 22.53 4.97 -7.75
CA CYS A 186 22.20 3.60 -7.43
C CYS A 186 21.52 2.92 -8.61
N TRP A 187 22.06 1.77 -9.04
CA TRP A 187 21.52 0.99 -10.15
C TRP A 187 20.61 -0.15 -9.66
N VAL A 188 19.45 -0.27 -10.28
CA VAL A 188 18.46 -1.32 -10.00
C VAL A 188 18.17 -2.07 -11.29
N THR A 189 18.17 -3.41 -11.21
CA THR A 189 17.80 -4.27 -12.34
C THR A 189 16.43 -4.89 -12.04
N THR A 190 15.39 -4.28 -12.57
CA THR A 190 14.00 -4.68 -12.38
C THR A 190 13.07 -4.00 -13.38
N LYS A 191 11.78 -4.14 -13.24
CA LYS A 191 10.79 -3.43 -14.05
C LYS A 191 10.74 -1.96 -13.64
N MET A 192 11.22 -1.06 -14.50
CA MET A 192 11.27 0.38 -14.24
C MET A 192 9.89 0.94 -13.87
N VAL A 193 8.83 0.49 -14.56
CA VAL A 193 7.44 0.94 -14.32
C VAL A 193 6.97 0.62 -12.89
N ASP A 194 7.37 -0.54 -12.33
CA ASP A 194 7.02 -0.92 -10.96
C ASP A 194 7.69 0.01 -9.94
N VAL A 195 8.98 0.34 -10.16
CA VAL A 195 9.73 1.25 -9.29
C VAL A 195 9.23 2.68 -9.42
N GLU A 196 8.97 3.15 -10.63
CA GLU A 196 8.36 4.47 -10.87
C GLU A 196 7.02 4.60 -10.12
N LEU A 197 6.16 3.58 -10.19
CA LEU A 197 4.89 3.57 -9.49
C LEU A 197 5.05 3.60 -7.96
N ILE A 198 6.07 2.91 -7.41
CA ILE A 198 6.44 2.96 -5.98
C ILE A 198 6.82 4.38 -5.60
N VAL A 199 7.80 4.95 -6.29
CA VAL A 199 8.35 6.29 -6.00
C VAL A 199 7.25 7.35 -6.11
N ARG A 200 6.50 7.36 -7.20
CA ARG A 200 5.41 8.30 -7.43
C ARG A 200 4.39 8.27 -6.29
N ASN A 201 3.95 7.08 -5.86
CA ASN A 201 2.97 6.96 -4.77
C ASN A 201 3.50 7.48 -3.43
N ILE A 202 4.78 7.29 -3.12
CA ILE A 202 5.35 7.77 -1.86
C ILE A 202 5.55 9.28 -1.90
N VAL A 203 6.10 9.83 -3.00
CA VAL A 203 6.30 11.28 -3.17
C VAL A 203 4.96 12.02 -3.19
N ASP A 204 3.98 11.51 -3.94
CA ASP A 204 2.61 12.08 -3.95
C ASP A 204 1.99 12.07 -2.54
N ASN A 205 2.21 11.02 -1.74
CA ASN A 205 1.74 10.99 -0.36
C ASN A 205 2.45 12.02 0.51
N ALA A 206 3.77 12.16 0.41
CA ALA A 206 4.55 13.13 1.18
C ALA A 206 4.08 14.56 0.88
N LEU A 207 3.92 14.93 -0.39
CA LEU A 207 3.41 16.25 -0.77
C LEU A 207 1.96 16.46 -0.36
N LYS A 208 1.13 15.44 -0.48
CA LYS A 208 -0.29 15.51 -0.17
C LYS A 208 -0.57 15.62 1.32
N TYR A 209 0.17 14.89 2.15
CA TYR A 209 -0.06 14.82 3.60
C TYR A 209 0.95 15.62 4.40
N GLY A 210 1.95 16.18 3.76
CA GLY A 210 2.90 17.15 4.33
C GLY A 210 2.21 18.36 4.94
N GLY A 211 2.98 19.15 5.68
CA GLY A 211 2.56 20.38 6.35
C GLY A 211 2.14 21.49 5.38
N ASN A 212 2.06 22.69 5.87
CA ASN A 212 1.78 23.86 5.05
C ASN A 212 2.78 24.98 5.39
N PRO A 213 3.81 25.24 4.55
CA PRO A 213 4.11 24.58 3.28
C PRO A 213 4.56 23.10 3.46
N PRO A 214 4.36 22.23 2.45
CA PRO A 214 4.88 20.87 2.48
C PRO A 214 6.39 20.89 2.29
N GLU A 215 7.11 20.17 3.14
CA GLU A 215 8.54 19.91 3.02
C GLU A 215 8.76 18.42 2.90
N VAL A 216 9.50 18.00 1.87
CA VAL A 216 9.76 16.59 1.57
C VAL A 216 11.27 16.37 1.49
N GLU A 217 11.75 15.38 2.22
CA GLU A 217 13.14 14.95 2.20
C GLU A 217 13.26 13.57 1.53
N ILE A 218 14.12 13.46 0.52
CA ILE A 218 14.38 12.22 -0.20
C ILE A 218 15.83 11.81 -0.01
N TRP A 219 16.06 10.65 0.58
CA TRP A 219 17.40 10.09 0.78
C TRP A 219 17.53 8.77 0.05
N LEU A 220 18.62 8.61 -0.69
CA LEU A 220 18.95 7.38 -1.40
C LEU A 220 20.38 6.98 -1.08
N ARG A 221 20.55 5.80 -0.49
CA ARG A 221 21.85 5.23 -0.13
C ARG A 221 21.93 3.77 -0.53
N ALA A 222 23.09 3.34 -0.97
CA ALA A 222 23.36 1.92 -1.14
C ALA A 222 24.10 1.35 0.08
N ASN A 223 23.67 0.17 0.51
CA ASN A 223 24.31 -0.56 1.60
C ASN A 223 25.32 -1.57 1.02
N VAL A 224 26.41 -1.83 1.76
CA VAL A 224 27.45 -2.83 1.43
C VAL A 224 26.90 -4.25 1.17
N ASN A 225 25.66 -4.55 1.60
CA ASN A 225 25.03 -5.85 1.41
C ASN A 225 24.24 -6.00 0.09
N GLY A 226 24.47 -5.14 -0.90
CA GLY A 226 23.75 -5.18 -2.18
C GLY A 226 22.26 -4.77 -2.04
N LYS A 227 21.95 -3.91 -1.08
CA LYS A 227 20.63 -3.31 -0.90
C LYS A 227 20.69 -1.81 -1.04
N ILE A 228 19.64 -1.25 -1.61
CA ILE A 228 19.42 0.19 -1.71
C ILE A 228 18.36 0.58 -0.69
N LEU A 229 18.63 1.61 0.08
CA LEU A 229 17.71 2.22 1.02
C LEU A 229 17.21 3.54 0.43
N LEU A 230 15.94 3.61 0.11
CA LEU A 230 15.22 4.82 -0.24
C LEU A 230 14.39 5.27 0.95
N SER A 231 14.60 6.49 1.39
CA SER A 231 13.82 7.13 2.46
C SER A 231 13.15 8.39 1.93
N VAL A 232 11.86 8.54 2.22
CA VAL A 232 11.09 9.74 1.89
C VAL A 232 10.37 10.21 3.15
N GLY A 233 10.73 11.40 3.62
CA GLY A 233 10.17 12.06 4.80
C GLY A 233 9.24 13.21 4.42
N ASP A 234 8.24 13.48 5.24
CA ASP A 234 7.34 14.65 5.14
C ASP A 234 7.22 15.36 6.51
N ASN A 235 6.90 16.64 6.49
CA ASN A 235 6.64 17.46 7.68
C ASN A 235 5.16 17.46 8.10
N GLY A 236 4.41 16.42 7.76
CA GLY A 236 2.99 16.32 8.04
C GLY A 236 2.67 15.90 9.48
N ARG A 237 1.40 15.55 9.72
CA ARG A 237 0.89 15.17 11.05
C ARG A 237 1.38 13.82 11.59
N GLY A 238 2.16 13.08 10.83
CA GLY A 238 2.61 11.73 11.20
C GLY A 238 1.52 10.65 11.13
N ILE A 239 1.91 9.40 11.39
CA ILE A 239 1.03 8.23 11.37
C ILE A 239 1.06 7.56 12.73
N PRO A 240 -0.09 7.46 13.46
CA PRO A 240 -0.17 6.78 14.75
C PRO A 240 0.35 5.35 14.69
N ALA A 241 1.07 4.92 15.72
CA ALA A 241 1.75 3.62 15.75
C ALA A 241 0.81 2.41 15.51
N ASP A 242 -0.43 2.47 16.01
CA ASP A 242 -1.45 1.43 15.82
C ASP A 242 -1.98 1.37 14.36
N MET A 243 -1.78 2.44 13.59
CA MET A 243 -2.20 2.54 12.18
C MET A 243 -1.09 2.18 11.20
N ARG A 244 0.20 2.24 11.57
CA ARG A 244 1.35 2.01 10.65
C ARG A 244 1.29 0.69 9.88
N ARG A 245 0.78 -0.38 10.51
CA ARG A 245 0.56 -1.66 9.81
C ARG A 245 -0.71 -1.67 8.95
N LYS A 246 -1.72 -0.91 9.35
CA LYS A 246 -3.03 -0.89 8.69
C LYS A 246 -3.06 -0.05 7.42
N ILE A 247 -2.26 1.03 7.33
CA ILE A 247 -2.20 1.92 6.15
C ILE A 247 -1.82 1.21 4.86
N PHE A 248 -1.12 0.08 4.95
CA PHE A 248 -0.76 -0.76 3.79
C PHE A 248 -1.85 -1.75 3.37
N GLN A 249 -3.00 -1.77 4.03
CA GLN A 249 -4.13 -2.60 3.62
C GLN A 249 -4.96 -1.87 2.57
N ARG A 250 -5.64 -2.65 1.70
CA ARG A 250 -6.52 -2.07 0.67
C ARG A 250 -7.58 -1.17 1.30
N PHE A 251 -7.82 -0.01 0.69
CA PHE A 251 -8.91 0.91 1.03
C PHE A 251 -8.84 1.51 2.44
N VAL A 252 -7.66 1.47 3.07
CA VAL A 252 -7.45 2.10 4.38
C VAL A 252 -7.04 3.55 4.19
N ARG A 253 -7.71 4.44 4.93
CA ARG A 253 -7.43 5.87 5.00
C ARG A 253 -7.46 6.31 6.46
N LEU A 254 -6.62 7.29 6.81
CA LEU A 254 -6.61 7.90 8.14
C LEU A 254 -7.74 8.94 8.24
N GLY A 255 -8.32 9.08 9.45
CA GLY A 255 -9.42 10.00 9.74
C GLY A 255 -10.82 9.42 9.51
N SER A 256 -11.83 10.05 10.11
CA SER A 256 -13.24 9.70 9.90
C SER A 256 -13.73 10.21 8.52
N GLU A 257 -14.82 9.63 8.02
CA GLU A 257 -15.41 10.05 6.73
C GLU A 257 -15.81 11.52 6.72
N LEU A 258 -16.17 12.07 7.88
CA LEU A 258 -16.61 13.46 8.06
C LEU A 258 -15.46 14.47 8.14
N THR A 259 -14.24 14.01 8.48
CA THR A 259 -13.05 14.87 8.67
C THR A 259 -12.00 14.71 7.59
N ARG A 260 -12.33 14.05 6.46
CA ARG A 260 -11.41 13.81 5.34
C ARG A 260 -11.27 15.04 4.48
N GLU A 261 -10.23 15.81 4.72
CA GLU A 261 -9.92 17.04 3.95
C GLU A 261 -9.28 16.74 2.59
N LYS A 262 -8.56 15.61 2.45
CA LYS A 262 -7.77 15.28 1.24
C LYS A 262 -8.35 14.05 0.53
N SER A 263 -8.53 14.13 -0.79
CA SER A 263 -9.09 13.04 -1.62
C SER A 263 -8.12 11.87 -1.77
N GLY A 264 -8.59 10.64 -2.07
CA GLY A 264 -7.73 9.48 -2.34
C GLY A 264 -8.42 8.14 -2.19
N THR A 265 -8.01 7.16 -2.98
CA THR A 265 -8.62 5.82 -3.06
C THR A 265 -8.23 4.87 -1.92
N GLY A 266 -7.15 5.18 -1.18
CA GLY A 266 -6.57 4.26 -0.18
C GLY A 266 -5.90 3.02 -0.80
N LEU A 267 -5.48 3.11 -2.06
CA LEU A 267 -4.78 2.04 -2.77
C LEU A 267 -3.26 2.27 -2.88
N GLY A 268 -2.80 3.52 -2.88
CA GLY A 268 -1.40 3.85 -3.16
C GLY A 268 -0.41 3.07 -2.30
N LEU A 269 -0.51 3.14 -0.98
CA LEU A 269 0.39 2.42 -0.07
C LEU A 269 0.24 0.90 -0.13
N TYR A 270 -0.95 0.38 -0.42
CA TYR A 270 -1.13 -1.05 -0.68
C TYR A 270 -0.38 -1.49 -1.94
N ILE A 271 -0.43 -0.70 -3.02
CA ILE A 271 0.31 -0.91 -4.26
C ILE A 271 1.81 -0.92 -3.97
N VAL A 272 2.31 0.11 -3.29
CA VAL A 272 3.73 0.21 -2.90
C VAL A 272 4.18 -1.03 -2.15
N ARG A 273 3.51 -1.44 -1.07
CA ARG A 273 3.88 -2.62 -0.28
C ARG A 273 3.88 -3.90 -1.12
N THR A 274 2.92 -4.06 -2.02
CA THR A 274 2.81 -5.25 -2.86
C THR A 274 3.92 -5.29 -3.89
N LEU A 275 4.24 -4.17 -4.54
CA LEU A 275 5.34 -4.06 -5.50
C LEU A 275 6.69 -4.25 -4.82
N VAL A 276 6.96 -3.55 -3.73
CA VAL A 276 8.22 -3.69 -2.96
C VAL A 276 8.45 -5.14 -2.57
N ARG A 277 7.43 -5.85 -2.08
CA ARG A 277 7.55 -7.28 -1.75
C ARG A 277 7.80 -8.16 -2.96
N ARG A 278 7.16 -7.86 -4.10
CA ARG A 278 7.39 -8.57 -5.36
C ARG A 278 8.81 -8.41 -5.87
N LEU A 279 9.41 -7.24 -5.65
CA LEU A 279 10.81 -6.94 -5.98
C LEU A 279 11.81 -7.51 -4.96
N GLY A 280 11.36 -8.28 -3.96
CA GLY A 280 12.22 -8.84 -2.90
C GLY A 280 12.65 -7.83 -1.84
N GLY A 281 12.01 -6.65 -1.79
CA GLY A 281 12.30 -5.58 -0.86
C GLY A 281 11.39 -5.57 0.38
N GLN A 282 11.59 -4.58 1.23
CA GLN A 282 10.80 -4.30 2.43
C GLN A 282 10.43 -2.83 2.49
N ILE A 283 9.28 -2.52 3.11
CA ILE A 283 8.85 -1.15 3.41
C ILE A 283 8.47 -1.03 4.87
N SER A 284 8.94 0.04 5.51
CA SER A 284 8.63 0.41 6.89
C SER A 284 8.23 1.89 6.99
N VAL A 285 7.64 2.26 8.14
CA VAL A 285 7.18 3.62 8.43
C VAL A 285 7.68 4.01 9.80
N HIS A 286 8.30 5.17 9.88
CA HIS A 286 8.88 5.75 11.09
C HIS A 286 8.37 7.19 11.28
N ASP A 287 8.59 7.75 12.46
CA ASP A 287 8.50 9.19 12.65
C ASP A 287 9.75 9.85 12.05
N CYS A 288 9.62 11.08 11.56
CA CYS A 288 10.79 11.86 11.15
C CYS A 288 11.70 12.14 12.35
N GLU A 289 12.99 12.32 12.11
CA GLU A 289 13.98 12.64 13.16
C GLU A 289 13.63 13.92 13.92
N THR A 290 12.93 14.85 13.28
CA THR A 290 12.40 16.08 13.87
C THR A 290 11.24 15.83 14.86
N GLY A 291 10.74 14.58 14.96
CA GLY A 291 9.59 14.21 15.81
C GLY A 291 8.23 14.60 15.22
N VAL A 292 8.18 15.31 14.09
CA VAL A 292 6.95 15.71 13.39
C VAL A 292 7.04 15.21 11.95
N GLY A 293 6.00 14.53 11.48
CA GLY A 293 5.95 14.01 10.10
C GLY A 293 6.04 12.50 10.00
N THR A 294 6.09 12.02 8.75
CA THR A 294 6.17 10.59 8.44
C THR A 294 7.38 10.31 7.57
N GLN A 295 8.15 9.28 7.91
CA GLN A 295 9.24 8.77 7.10
C GLN A 295 8.93 7.37 6.59
N PHE A 296 8.84 7.22 5.27
CA PHE A 296 8.76 5.92 4.61
C PHE A 296 10.15 5.46 4.24
N GLN A 297 10.53 4.25 4.66
CA GLN A 297 11.79 3.61 4.30
C GLN A 297 11.52 2.37 3.45
N ILE A 298 12.17 2.30 2.29
CA ILE A 298 12.03 1.20 1.32
C ILE A 298 13.42 0.61 1.07
N GLU A 299 13.58 -0.66 1.36
CA GLU A 299 14.75 -1.44 0.98
C GLU A 299 14.46 -2.20 -0.32
N LEU A 300 15.32 -2.05 -1.33
CA LEU A 300 15.26 -2.78 -2.59
C LEU A 300 16.61 -3.47 -2.85
N PRO A 301 16.63 -4.62 -3.54
CA PRO A 301 17.87 -5.18 -4.06
C PRO A 301 18.44 -4.26 -5.15
N GLY A 302 19.74 -3.94 -5.08
CA GLY A 302 20.41 -3.06 -6.02
C GLY A 302 21.87 -2.82 -5.64
N LYS A 303 22.63 -2.15 -6.52
CA LYS A 303 24.07 -1.94 -6.35
C LYS A 303 24.48 -0.49 -6.60
N LEU A 304 25.59 -0.06 -5.99
CA LEU A 304 26.28 1.17 -6.34
C LEU A 304 26.88 1.10 -7.76
N ARG A 305 26.93 2.22 -8.44
CA ARG A 305 27.51 2.33 -9.79
C ARG A 305 28.95 1.79 -9.90
N ALA A 306 29.78 1.97 -8.87
CA ALA A 306 31.17 1.53 -8.84
C ALA A 306 31.31 -0.02 -8.91
N GLU A 307 30.39 -0.77 -8.34
CA GLU A 307 30.44 -2.23 -8.33
C GLU A 307 30.04 -2.89 -9.66
N GLN A 308 29.24 -2.22 -10.48
CA GLN A 308 28.88 -2.74 -11.82
C GLN A 308 30.02 -2.59 -12.83
N ILE A 309 30.83 -1.54 -12.74
CA ILE A 309 31.99 -1.37 -13.61
C ILE A 309 33.04 -2.47 -13.35
N SER A 310 33.26 -2.86 -12.09
CA SER A 310 34.15 -3.96 -11.72
C SER A 310 33.69 -5.33 -12.20
N SER A 311 32.39 -5.60 -12.21
CA SER A 311 31.86 -6.92 -12.64
C SER A 311 31.81 -7.06 -14.16
N THR A 312 31.77 -5.96 -14.91
CA THR A 312 31.82 -5.97 -16.40
C THR A 312 33.23 -6.09 -16.93
N ILE A 313 34.26 -5.67 -16.17
CA ILE A 313 35.67 -5.73 -16.56
C ILE A 313 36.28 -7.11 -16.23
N SER A 314 35.67 -7.93 -15.41
CA SER A 314 36.16 -9.26 -15.01
C SER A 314 35.75 -10.41 -15.93
N CYS A 315 35.19 -10.18 -17.09
CA CYS A 315 34.94 -11.19 -18.12
C CYS A 315 35.86 -10.92 -19.31
N ASP A 316 37.00 -11.46 -19.34
CA ASP A 316 37.69 -12.38 -20.22
C ASP A 316 39.22 -12.11 -20.33
N PRO A 317 40.08 -12.88 -19.68
CA PRO A 317 41.48 -12.91 -19.99
C PRO A 317 41.87 -14.19 -20.75
N THR A 318 41.23 -14.50 -21.89
CA THR A 318 41.72 -15.58 -22.76
C THR A 318 41.32 -15.35 -24.22
N GLU A 319 41.96 -14.38 -24.86
CA GLU A 319 42.24 -14.45 -26.28
C GLU A 319 43.61 -13.85 -26.50
N THR A 320 44.65 -14.68 -26.41
CA THR A 320 45.96 -14.45 -26.98
C THR A 320 45.84 -14.59 -28.49
N PRO A 321 46.19 -13.57 -29.30
CA PRO A 321 46.28 -13.75 -30.72
C PRO A 321 47.56 -14.55 -31.04
N GLU A 322 47.39 -15.80 -31.52
CA GLU A 322 48.44 -16.57 -32.16
C GLU A 322 49.08 -15.76 -33.32
N SER A 323 50.32 -15.43 -33.12
CA SER A 323 51.21 -14.88 -34.16
C SER A 323 51.44 -15.96 -35.22
N LYS A 324 50.80 -15.86 -36.38
CA LYS A 324 51.25 -16.54 -37.59
C LYS A 324 52.46 -15.82 -38.18
N THR A 325 53.62 -16.31 -37.85
CA THR A 325 54.85 -16.11 -38.64
C THR A 325 54.68 -16.82 -39.98
N SER A 326 54.58 -16.07 -41.05
CA SER A 326 54.83 -16.54 -42.41
C SER A 326 56.29 -16.42 -42.74
N ASP A 327 56.97 -17.53 -42.68
CA ASP A 327 58.31 -17.67 -43.38
C ASP A 327 58.10 -17.57 -44.88
N GLY A 328 58.87 -16.71 -45.47
CA GLY A 328 59.06 -16.63 -46.92
C GLY A 328 59.90 -17.76 -47.38
N ASN A 329 59.75 -18.14 -48.62
CA ASN A 329 60.89 -18.44 -49.47
C ASN A 329 60.55 -18.42 -50.98
N THR A 330 61.26 -17.62 -51.68
CA THR A 330 61.91 -17.79 -52.97
C THR A 330 61.28 -18.76 -54.01
N GLU A 331 60.89 -18.30 -55.15
CA GLU A 331 61.54 -18.27 -56.47
C GLU A 331 60.64 -17.51 -57.45
#